data_e02c1107ddb68a9decc0756e209284b2
#
_entry.id   e02c1107ddb68a9decc0756e209284b2
#
_cell.length_a   1.000
_cell.length_b   1.000
_cell.length_c   1.000
_cell.angle_alpha   90.00
_cell.angle_beta   90.00
_cell.angle_gamma   90.00
#
_symmetry.space_group_name_H-M   'P 1'
#
loop_
_entity.id
_entity.type
_entity.pdbx_description
1 polymer ?
#
loop_
_entity_poly.entity_id
_entity_poly.type
_entity_poly.pdbx_seq_one_letter_code
_entity_poly.pdbx_strand_id
1 'polypeptide(L)'
;DRSVSRGLGDVYKRQIIVSTLIDKDPVNILTGLGASAAILMLVFKDTIMGLVAGVQLSANDMLRPGDWITMPKYGADGTVIEVTLTTVKVRNWDNTITTVPPYALVSDSFQNWRGMRESGGRRVKRSINIDMNTVRFCTPEQMKKFEKQVWMSGFEKTGKEEVNLYVFRHYMEYYLRHNPRVNTELILMVRQLQPTPQGLPIELYFFSANKDWIPYERLQAEVFDHLLAVLPEFGLRVFQICLLYTSPSPRDT
;
A
#
# COMPACT_ATOMS: atom_id res chain seq x y z
N ASP A 1 22.42 4.27 -48.32
CA ASP A 1 23.70 4.15 -47.60
C ASP A 1 24.86 4.95 -48.18
N ARG A 2 24.87 5.32 -49.46
CA ARG A 2 25.92 6.15 -50.04
C ARG A 2 25.84 7.65 -49.66
N SER A 3 24.70 8.15 -49.24
CA SER A 3 24.53 9.57 -48.86
C SER A 3 25.09 9.84 -47.42
N VAL A 4 24.96 8.88 -46.51
CA VAL A 4 25.46 9.00 -45.12
C VAL A 4 26.99 8.91 -45.12
N SER A 5 27.60 8.03 -45.90
CA SER A 5 29.04 7.90 -45.99
C SER A 5 29.73 9.12 -46.64
N ARG A 6 29.05 9.83 -47.57
CA ARG A 6 29.55 11.10 -48.14
C ARG A 6 29.52 12.23 -47.10
N GLY A 7 28.44 12.32 -46.30
CA GLY A 7 28.34 13.32 -45.24
C GLY A 7 29.42 13.18 -44.16
N LEU A 8 29.72 11.95 -43.73
CA LEU A 8 30.81 11.70 -42.78
C LEU A 8 32.19 12.05 -43.37
N GLY A 9 32.42 11.69 -44.64
CA GLY A 9 33.66 12.01 -45.35
C GLY A 9 33.92 13.54 -45.50
N ASP A 10 32.85 14.30 -45.73
CA ASP A 10 32.96 15.76 -45.86
C ASP A 10 33.18 16.47 -44.52
N VAL A 11 32.60 15.96 -43.42
CA VAL A 11 32.87 16.43 -42.06
C VAL A 11 34.31 16.16 -41.68
N TYR A 12 34.86 14.98 -41.96
CA TYR A 12 36.25 14.63 -41.72
C TYR A 12 37.21 15.49 -42.54
N LYS A 13 36.92 15.73 -43.82
CA LYS A 13 37.75 16.62 -44.68
C LYS A 13 37.76 18.06 -44.17
N ARG A 14 36.63 18.61 -43.77
CA ARG A 14 36.55 19.95 -43.19
C ARG A 14 37.33 20.04 -41.90
N GLN A 15 37.29 19.03 -41.07
CA GLN A 15 37.99 18.97 -39.78
C GLN A 15 39.50 18.86 -39.94
N ILE A 16 39.99 18.12 -40.94
CA ILE A 16 41.39 18.03 -41.32
C ILE A 16 41.87 19.39 -41.90
N ILE A 17 41.09 20.03 -42.74
CA ILE A 17 41.41 21.33 -43.31
C ILE A 17 41.51 22.40 -42.23
N VAL A 18 40.58 22.44 -41.26
CA VAL A 18 40.59 23.37 -40.12
C VAL A 18 41.77 23.09 -39.22
N SER A 19 42.12 21.81 -38.93
CA SER A 19 43.28 21.47 -38.10
C SER A 19 44.61 21.84 -38.75
N THR A 20 44.71 21.69 -40.09
CA THR A 20 45.91 22.06 -40.84
C THR A 20 46.09 23.58 -40.92
N LEU A 21 44.98 24.34 -40.91
CA LEU A 21 45.00 25.82 -40.87
C LEU A 21 45.36 26.37 -39.48
N ILE A 22 45.12 25.64 -38.41
CA ILE A 22 45.38 26.06 -37.03
C ILE A 22 46.73 25.53 -36.49
N ASP A 23 47.44 24.73 -37.27
CA ASP A 23 48.76 24.11 -36.91
C ASP A 23 48.67 23.28 -35.63
N LYS A 24 47.50 22.63 -35.37
CA LYS A 24 47.25 21.76 -34.22
C LYS A 24 46.88 20.34 -34.65
N ASP A 25 47.39 19.37 -33.91
CA ASP A 25 47.15 17.94 -34.13
C ASP A 25 45.64 17.66 -34.10
N PRO A 26 45.07 17.03 -35.16
CA PRO A 26 43.65 16.66 -35.23
C PRO A 26 43.16 15.82 -34.04
N VAL A 27 44.03 14.99 -33.46
CA VAL A 27 43.74 14.17 -32.29
C VAL A 27 43.42 15.05 -31.05
N ASN A 28 44.16 16.14 -30.86
CA ASN A 28 43.91 17.03 -29.74
C ASN A 28 42.61 17.80 -29.86
N ILE A 29 42.22 18.16 -31.09
CA ILE A 29 40.91 18.80 -31.33
C ILE A 29 39.75 17.81 -31.10
N LEU A 30 39.90 16.57 -31.56
CA LEU A 30 38.89 15.52 -31.39
C LEU A 30 38.74 15.16 -29.91
N THR A 31 39.85 15.05 -29.18
CA THR A 31 39.88 14.79 -27.72
C THR A 31 39.20 15.93 -26.96
N GLY A 32 39.50 17.19 -27.29
CA GLY A 32 38.87 18.34 -26.68
C GLY A 32 37.37 18.42 -26.94
N LEU A 33 36.93 18.09 -28.17
CA LEU A 33 35.53 18.06 -28.53
C LEU A 33 34.80 16.92 -27.78
N GLY A 34 35.43 15.75 -27.67
CA GLY A 34 34.90 14.62 -26.91
C GLY A 34 34.75 14.89 -25.43
N ALA A 35 35.77 15.53 -24.83
CA ALA A 35 35.73 15.96 -23.43
C ALA A 35 34.62 17.00 -23.19
N SER A 36 34.46 17.97 -24.09
CA SER A 36 33.40 18.98 -23.99
C SER A 36 32.01 18.34 -24.11
N ALA A 37 31.83 17.38 -25.04
CA ALA A 37 30.57 16.65 -25.19
C ALA A 37 30.24 15.80 -23.95
N ALA A 38 31.24 15.16 -23.32
CA ALA A 38 31.06 14.39 -22.09
C ALA A 38 30.62 15.30 -20.92
N ILE A 39 31.20 16.48 -20.79
CA ILE A 39 30.81 17.48 -19.76
C ILE A 39 29.37 17.94 -20.00
N LEU A 40 29.01 18.29 -21.25
CA LEU A 40 27.65 18.68 -21.58
C LEU A 40 26.65 17.57 -21.28
N MET A 41 26.97 16.33 -21.64
CA MET A 41 26.12 15.18 -21.33
C MET A 41 25.94 14.98 -19.81
N LEU A 42 26.99 15.21 -19.02
CA LEU A 42 26.93 15.14 -17.55
C LEU A 42 26.03 16.25 -16.99
N VAL A 43 26.12 17.47 -17.49
CA VAL A 43 25.31 18.61 -17.05
C VAL A 43 23.82 18.40 -17.39
N PHE A 44 23.51 17.83 -18.54
CA PHE A 44 22.12 17.59 -18.97
C PHE A 44 21.57 16.23 -18.60
N LYS A 45 22.35 15.35 -17.95
CA LYS A 45 21.96 13.99 -17.60
C LYS A 45 20.60 13.93 -16.90
N ASP A 46 20.41 14.72 -15.84
CA ASP A 46 19.18 14.67 -15.04
C ASP A 46 17.97 15.19 -15.81
N THR A 47 18.17 16.20 -16.66
CA THR A 47 17.13 16.73 -17.56
C THR A 47 16.68 15.70 -18.57
N ILE A 48 17.65 14.99 -19.21
CA ILE A 48 17.35 13.91 -20.17
C ILE A 48 16.64 12.76 -19.47
N MET A 49 17.11 12.34 -18.30
CA MET A 49 16.46 11.29 -17.53
C MET A 49 15.03 11.67 -17.12
N GLY A 50 14.81 12.92 -16.69
CA GLY A 50 13.49 13.43 -16.39
C GLY A 50 12.54 13.41 -17.58
N LEU A 51 13.03 13.84 -18.75
CA LEU A 51 12.26 13.82 -20.00
C LEU A 51 11.87 12.39 -20.40
N VAL A 52 12.83 11.45 -20.40
CA VAL A 52 12.57 10.05 -20.74
C VAL A 52 11.57 9.41 -19.76
N ALA A 53 11.74 9.67 -18.47
CA ALA A 53 10.83 9.18 -17.45
C ALA A 53 9.40 9.77 -17.60
N GLY A 54 9.28 11.06 -17.92
CA GLY A 54 8.00 11.70 -18.18
C GLY A 54 7.26 11.06 -19.37
N VAL A 55 8.00 10.77 -20.44
CA VAL A 55 7.44 10.03 -21.60
C VAL A 55 7.02 8.61 -21.18
N GLN A 56 7.82 7.89 -20.41
CA GLN A 56 7.49 6.54 -19.95
C GLN A 56 6.24 6.52 -19.06
N LEU A 57 6.12 7.47 -18.13
CA LEU A 57 4.95 7.58 -17.25
C LEU A 57 3.66 7.78 -18.07
N SER A 58 3.73 8.61 -19.10
CA SER A 58 2.61 8.90 -19.98
C SER A 58 2.30 7.75 -20.93
N ALA A 59 3.32 7.20 -21.60
CA ALA A 59 3.15 6.14 -22.60
C ALA A 59 2.64 4.82 -21.98
N ASN A 60 3.08 4.50 -20.77
CA ASN A 60 2.65 3.29 -20.05
C ASN A 60 1.42 3.53 -19.16
N ASP A 61 0.82 4.70 -19.19
CA ASP A 61 -0.34 5.06 -18.38
C ASP A 61 -0.15 4.79 -16.88
N MET A 62 1.06 4.97 -16.38
CA MET A 62 1.42 4.67 -14.98
C MET A 62 0.80 5.68 -14.03
N LEU A 63 0.61 6.94 -14.48
CA LEU A 63 0.18 8.04 -13.64
C LEU A 63 -0.65 9.05 -14.44
N ARG A 64 -1.78 9.47 -13.88
CA ARG A 64 -2.64 10.54 -14.42
C ARG A 64 -2.90 11.62 -13.38
N PRO A 65 -3.12 12.88 -13.78
CA PRO A 65 -3.72 13.86 -12.89
C PRO A 65 -5.04 13.35 -12.31
N GLY A 66 -5.25 13.53 -11.01
CA GLY A 66 -6.39 12.98 -10.27
C GLY A 66 -6.15 11.62 -9.63
N ASP A 67 -5.08 10.91 -9.94
CA ASP A 67 -4.74 9.67 -9.27
C ASP A 67 -4.33 9.93 -7.82
N TRP A 68 -4.75 9.06 -6.93
CA TRP A 68 -4.18 8.98 -5.59
C TRP A 68 -2.97 8.06 -5.61
N ILE A 69 -1.83 8.57 -5.16
CA ILE A 69 -0.58 7.81 -5.03
C ILE A 69 -0.02 7.89 -3.63
N THR A 70 0.70 6.86 -3.24
CA THR A 70 1.48 6.84 -2.00
C THR A 70 2.92 6.48 -2.32
N MET A 71 3.85 7.35 -1.95
CA MET A 71 5.29 7.22 -2.15
C MET A 71 6.04 7.67 -0.89
N PRO A 72 6.16 6.79 0.12
CA PRO A 72 6.67 7.15 1.46
C PRO A 72 8.07 7.74 1.42
N LYS A 73 8.94 7.24 0.54
CA LYS A 73 10.33 7.70 0.38
C LYS A 73 10.42 9.21 0.10
N TYR A 74 9.42 9.77 -0.57
CA TYR A 74 9.37 11.18 -0.95
C TYR A 74 8.34 11.99 -0.14
N GLY A 75 7.71 11.37 0.86
CA GLY A 75 6.68 12.01 1.66
C GLY A 75 5.44 12.40 0.84
N ALA A 76 5.16 11.68 -0.25
CA ALA A 76 4.00 11.92 -1.07
C ALA A 76 2.91 10.88 -0.73
N ASP A 77 1.76 11.35 -0.26
CA ASP A 77 0.55 10.57 -0.05
C ASP A 77 -0.68 11.45 -0.29
N GLY A 78 -1.21 11.38 -1.50
CA GLY A 78 -2.32 12.25 -1.88
C GLY A 78 -2.63 12.20 -3.36
N THR A 79 -3.32 13.24 -3.83
CA THR A 79 -3.79 13.33 -5.22
C THR A 79 -2.79 14.04 -6.11
N VAL A 80 -2.48 13.44 -7.25
CA VAL A 80 -1.67 14.04 -8.30
C VAL A 80 -2.42 15.23 -8.91
N ILE A 81 -1.82 16.42 -8.83
CA ILE A 81 -2.42 17.64 -9.38
C ILE A 81 -1.98 17.82 -10.82
N GLU A 82 -0.71 17.62 -11.06
CA GLU A 82 -0.06 17.96 -12.33
C GLU A 82 1.07 16.98 -12.63
N VAL A 83 1.17 16.59 -13.88
CA VAL A 83 2.27 15.77 -14.41
C VAL A 83 2.87 16.53 -15.57
N THR A 84 4.11 17.00 -15.42
CA THR A 84 4.92 17.65 -16.45
C THR A 84 6.10 16.77 -16.82
N LEU A 85 6.86 17.16 -17.84
CA LEU A 85 8.07 16.44 -18.26
C LEU A 85 9.17 16.41 -17.19
N THR A 86 9.18 17.41 -16.32
CA THR A 86 10.24 17.57 -15.30
C THR A 86 9.75 17.46 -13.86
N THR A 87 8.44 17.45 -13.64
CA THR A 87 7.87 17.60 -12.31
C THR A 87 6.50 16.93 -12.22
N VAL A 88 6.30 16.18 -11.14
CA VAL A 88 4.99 15.68 -10.71
C VAL A 88 4.65 16.33 -9.38
N LYS A 89 3.50 16.99 -9.30
CA LYS A 89 3.00 17.62 -8.07
C LYS A 89 1.90 16.77 -7.46
N VAL A 90 2.06 16.43 -6.19
CA VAL A 90 1.11 15.65 -5.39
C VAL A 90 0.60 16.53 -4.25
N ARG A 91 -0.73 16.70 -4.17
CA ARG A 91 -1.37 17.33 -3.02
C ARG A 91 -1.63 16.26 -1.97
N ASN A 92 -0.91 16.33 -0.87
CA ASN A 92 -1.07 15.45 0.28
C ASN A 92 -2.39 15.71 1.01
N TRP A 93 -2.78 14.82 1.90
CA TRP A 93 -4.02 14.91 2.68
C TRP A 93 -4.05 16.08 3.68
N ASP A 94 -2.87 16.58 4.07
CA ASP A 94 -2.71 17.79 4.90
C ASP A 94 -2.70 19.10 4.10
N ASN A 95 -3.04 19.04 2.78
CA ASN A 95 -3.00 20.13 1.82
C ASN A 95 -1.60 20.65 1.46
N THR A 96 -0.53 20.03 1.92
CA THR A 96 0.81 20.34 1.43
C THR A 96 1.01 19.79 0.01
N ILE A 97 1.95 20.39 -0.73
CA ILE A 97 2.30 19.94 -2.07
C ILE A 97 3.71 19.36 -2.05
N THR A 98 3.80 18.06 -2.35
CA THR A 98 5.08 17.40 -2.58
C THR A 98 5.38 17.39 -4.08
N THR A 99 6.58 17.81 -4.43
CA THR A 99 7.08 17.79 -5.80
C THR A 99 8.05 16.63 -5.97
N VAL A 100 7.73 15.72 -6.90
CA VAL A 100 8.52 14.52 -7.18
C VAL A 100 9.05 14.59 -8.60
N PRO A 101 10.35 14.36 -8.84
CA PRO A 101 10.87 14.27 -10.21
C PRO A 101 10.34 13.00 -10.91
N PRO A 102 9.98 13.07 -12.20
CA PRO A 102 9.41 11.91 -12.94
C PRO A 102 10.28 10.66 -12.91
N TYR A 103 11.60 10.81 -12.93
CA TYR A 103 12.50 9.67 -12.89
C TYR A 103 12.37 8.85 -11.60
N ALA A 104 12.03 9.49 -10.48
CA ALA A 104 11.83 8.81 -9.21
C ALA A 104 10.61 7.86 -9.24
N LEU A 105 9.56 8.23 -9.98
CA LEU A 105 8.37 7.40 -10.17
C LEU A 105 8.61 6.21 -11.12
N VAL A 106 9.65 6.27 -11.94
CA VAL A 106 10.05 5.17 -12.83
C VAL A 106 11.10 4.27 -12.16
N SER A 107 12.03 4.86 -11.40
CA SER A 107 13.13 4.13 -10.76
C SER A 107 12.76 3.51 -9.42
N ASP A 108 11.86 4.12 -8.66
CA ASP A 108 11.40 3.67 -7.37
C ASP A 108 9.97 3.09 -7.46
N SER A 109 9.59 2.32 -6.45
CA SER A 109 8.22 1.83 -6.35
C SER A 109 7.29 2.87 -5.72
N PHE A 110 6.10 3.01 -6.28
CA PHE A 110 5.00 3.77 -5.69
C PHE A 110 3.70 2.99 -5.78
N GLN A 111 2.74 3.30 -4.92
CA GLN A 111 1.40 2.72 -4.99
C GLN A 111 0.47 3.69 -5.71
N ASN A 112 -0.19 3.22 -6.77
CA ASN A 112 -1.28 3.93 -7.42
C ASN A 112 -2.62 3.31 -6.98
N TRP A 113 -3.47 4.10 -6.33
CA TRP A 113 -4.76 3.67 -5.80
C TRP A 113 -5.89 3.67 -6.84
N ARG A 114 -5.59 3.97 -8.11
CA ARG A 114 -6.56 3.90 -9.21
C ARG A 114 -7.21 2.52 -9.27
N GLY A 115 -6.41 1.45 -9.22
CA GLY A 115 -6.92 0.09 -9.21
C GLY A 115 -7.89 -0.21 -8.07
N MET A 116 -7.69 0.36 -6.88
CA MET A 116 -8.65 0.24 -5.77
C MET A 116 -9.95 0.99 -6.10
N ARG A 117 -9.87 2.19 -6.67
CA ARG A 117 -11.07 2.97 -7.07
C ARG A 117 -11.89 2.28 -8.18
N GLU A 118 -11.23 1.58 -9.09
CA GLU A 118 -11.85 0.84 -10.19
C GLU A 118 -12.33 -0.55 -9.76
N SER A 119 -11.80 -1.11 -8.66
CA SER A 119 -12.17 -2.42 -8.12
C SER A 119 -13.55 -2.41 -7.46
N GLY A 120 -14.06 -3.61 -7.12
CA GLY A 120 -15.33 -3.79 -6.42
C GLY A 120 -15.36 -3.35 -4.96
N GLY A 121 -14.24 -2.91 -4.36
CA GLY A 121 -14.24 -2.50 -2.96
C GLY A 121 -12.89 -2.08 -2.41
N ARG A 122 -12.93 -1.42 -1.25
CA ARG A 122 -11.74 -1.03 -0.50
C ARG A 122 -11.49 -2.02 0.64
N ARG A 123 -10.28 -2.60 0.67
CA ARG A 123 -9.91 -3.63 1.64
C ARG A 123 -9.88 -3.12 3.06
N VAL A 124 -10.53 -3.86 3.96
CA VAL A 124 -10.33 -3.77 5.42
C VAL A 124 -9.50 -4.98 5.85
N LYS A 125 -8.42 -4.71 6.55
CA LYS A 125 -7.53 -5.73 7.12
C LYS A 125 -7.10 -5.24 8.49
N ARG A 126 -7.85 -5.62 9.52
CA ARG A 126 -7.61 -5.23 10.92
C ARG A 126 -7.78 -6.40 11.84
N SER A 127 -6.99 -6.46 12.87
CA SER A 127 -7.04 -7.49 13.90
C SER A 127 -7.37 -6.93 15.28
N ILE A 128 -7.91 -7.80 16.12
CA ILE A 128 -8.05 -7.59 17.56
C ILE A 128 -7.35 -8.73 18.28
N ASN A 129 -6.66 -8.43 19.35
CA ASN A 129 -5.96 -9.44 20.13
C ASN A 129 -6.90 -10.00 21.22
N ILE A 130 -7.14 -11.29 21.17
CA ILE A 130 -7.96 -12.01 22.16
C ILE A 130 -7.06 -12.52 23.29
N ASP A 131 -7.53 -12.41 24.52
CA ASP A 131 -6.89 -13.05 25.68
C ASP A 131 -7.01 -14.57 25.56
N MET A 132 -5.88 -15.23 25.31
CA MET A 132 -5.82 -16.68 25.11
C MET A 132 -6.37 -17.48 26.28
N ASN A 133 -6.34 -16.95 27.50
CA ASN A 133 -6.89 -17.61 28.70
C ASN A 133 -8.41 -17.69 28.65
N THR A 134 -9.07 -16.96 27.77
CA THR A 134 -10.53 -17.00 27.58
C THR A 134 -10.97 -17.97 26.48
N VAL A 135 -10.03 -18.53 25.74
CA VAL A 135 -10.30 -19.52 24.70
C VAL A 135 -10.53 -20.88 25.36
N ARG A 136 -11.73 -21.45 25.18
CA ARG A 136 -12.16 -22.70 25.83
C ARG A 136 -13.22 -23.39 25.00
N PHE A 137 -13.55 -24.63 25.36
CA PHE A 137 -14.73 -25.30 24.84
C PHE A 137 -16.01 -24.62 25.32
N CYS A 138 -17.01 -24.55 24.45
CA CYS A 138 -18.33 -24.05 24.80
C CYS A 138 -19.03 -24.99 25.78
N THR A 139 -19.74 -24.43 26.76
CA THR A 139 -20.61 -25.25 27.60
C THR A 139 -21.84 -25.75 26.81
N PRO A 140 -22.46 -26.88 27.23
CA PRO A 140 -23.68 -27.37 26.58
C PRO A 140 -24.82 -26.35 26.55
N GLU A 141 -24.95 -25.51 27.59
CA GLU A 141 -25.93 -24.42 27.65
C GLU A 141 -25.62 -23.33 26.64
N GLN A 142 -24.35 -22.96 26.49
CA GLN A 142 -23.92 -21.99 25.47
C GLN A 142 -24.23 -22.49 24.06
N MET A 143 -23.90 -23.76 23.77
CA MET A 143 -24.19 -24.34 22.45
C MET A 143 -25.67 -24.39 22.16
N LYS A 144 -26.53 -24.81 23.13
CA LYS A 144 -27.99 -24.77 22.97
C LYS A 144 -28.54 -23.38 22.73
N LYS A 145 -27.94 -22.34 23.34
CA LYS A 145 -28.31 -20.93 23.08
C LYS A 145 -27.94 -20.54 21.65
N PHE A 146 -26.75 -20.91 21.18
CA PHE A 146 -26.24 -20.55 19.86
C PHE A 146 -27.00 -21.30 18.75
N GLU A 147 -27.27 -22.59 18.91
CA GLU A 147 -28.00 -23.40 17.92
C GLU A 147 -29.40 -22.88 17.59
N LYS A 148 -30.02 -22.07 18.45
CA LYS A 148 -31.28 -21.38 18.20
C LYS A 148 -31.16 -20.15 17.35
N GLN A 149 -29.95 -19.69 17.09
CA GLN A 149 -29.71 -18.43 16.38
C GLN A 149 -29.62 -18.66 14.87
N VAL A 150 -30.13 -17.73 14.09
CA VAL A 150 -30.14 -17.79 12.62
C VAL A 150 -28.71 -17.85 12.05
N TRP A 151 -27.76 -17.23 12.69
CA TRP A 151 -26.36 -17.20 12.24
C TRP A 151 -25.64 -18.55 12.38
N MET A 152 -26.21 -19.51 13.11
CA MET A 152 -25.69 -20.88 13.15
C MET A 152 -26.05 -21.73 11.91
N SER A 153 -26.84 -21.16 11.01
CA SER A 153 -27.10 -21.83 9.71
C SER A 153 -25.80 -21.98 8.93
N GLY A 154 -25.52 -23.22 8.50
CA GLY A 154 -24.27 -23.54 7.80
C GLY A 154 -23.03 -23.70 8.71
N PHE A 155 -23.21 -23.73 10.03
CA PHE A 155 -22.12 -24.02 10.96
C PHE A 155 -21.70 -25.50 10.85
N GLU A 156 -20.45 -25.75 10.55
CA GLU A 156 -19.87 -27.08 10.48
C GLU A 156 -19.28 -27.46 11.85
N LYS A 157 -19.83 -28.48 12.49
CA LYS A 157 -19.32 -29.01 13.75
C LYS A 157 -17.98 -29.70 13.51
N THR A 158 -16.97 -29.35 14.31
CA THR A 158 -15.63 -29.93 14.20
C THR A 158 -15.42 -31.15 15.08
N GLY A 159 -16.27 -31.34 16.10
CA GLY A 159 -16.15 -32.44 17.04
C GLY A 159 -17.35 -32.61 17.96
N LYS A 160 -17.12 -33.21 19.12
CA LYS A 160 -18.16 -33.35 20.17
C LYS A 160 -18.41 -32.04 20.91
N GLU A 161 -17.36 -31.26 21.04
CA GLU A 161 -17.34 -29.95 21.75
C GLU A 161 -16.72 -28.93 20.84
N GLU A 162 -17.31 -27.75 20.75
CA GLU A 162 -16.85 -26.66 19.90
C GLU A 162 -16.11 -25.61 20.72
N VAL A 163 -15.03 -25.07 20.17
CA VAL A 163 -14.26 -23.99 20.80
C VAL A 163 -14.99 -22.66 20.61
N ASN A 164 -15.15 -21.89 21.68
CA ASN A 164 -15.85 -20.61 21.66
C ASN A 164 -15.28 -19.61 20.61
N LEU A 165 -13.98 -19.63 20.40
CA LEU A 165 -13.33 -18.80 19.38
C LEU A 165 -13.69 -19.21 17.96
N TYR A 166 -13.90 -20.52 17.71
CA TYR A 166 -14.35 -21.01 16.41
C TYR A 166 -15.79 -20.57 16.11
N VAL A 167 -16.67 -20.72 17.11
CA VAL A 167 -18.06 -20.25 17.01
C VAL A 167 -18.12 -18.74 16.80
N PHE A 168 -17.28 -17.97 17.52
CA PHE A 168 -17.17 -16.52 17.35
C PHE A 168 -16.73 -16.14 15.92
N ARG A 169 -15.71 -16.80 15.36
CA ARG A 169 -15.26 -16.51 13.98
C ARG A 169 -16.38 -16.77 12.96
N HIS A 170 -17.11 -17.87 13.11
CA HIS A 170 -18.28 -18.17 12.27
C HIS A 170 -19.35 -17.06 12.38
N TYR A 171 -19.68 -16.64 13.61
CA TYR A 171 -20.58 -15.52 13.85
C TYR A 171 -20.14 -14.24 13.14
N MET A 172 -18.87 -13.87 13.25
CA MET A 172 -18.35 -12.66 12.62
C MET A 172 -18.34 -12.73 11.09
N GLU A 173 -18.09 -13.92 10.51
CA GLU A 173 -18.22 -14.10 9.07
C GLU A 173 -19.69 -13.97 8.62
N TYR A 174 -20.62 -14.54 9.37
CA TYR A 174 -22.05 -14.36 9.12
C TYR A 174 -22.45 -12.89 9.18
N TYR A 175 -22.04 -12.18 10.22
CA TYR A 175 -22.31 -10.75 10.41
C TYR A 175 -21.79 -9.91 9.24
N LEU A 176 -20.55 -10.15 8.81
CA LEU A 176 -19.96 -9.45 7.68
C LEU A 176 -20.68 -9.74 6.36
N ARG A 177 -21.06 -11.01 6.12
CA ARG A 177 -21.80 -11.41 4.90
C ARG A 177 -23.19 -10.79 4.81
N HIS A 178 -23.82 -10.49 5.93
CA HIS A 178 -25.16 -9.88 5.99
C HIS A 178 -25.12 -8.36 6.13
N ASN A 179 -23.94 -7.75 6.17
CA ASN A 179 -23.82 -6.30 6.19
C ASN A 179 -23.89 -5.76 4.74
N PRO A 180 -24.90 -4.94 4.38
CA PRO A 180 -25.09 -4.45 3.01
C PRO A 180 -23.98 -3.52 2.52
N ARG A 181 -23.13 -3.02 3.41
CA ARG A 181 -21.98 -2.18 3.06
C ARG A 181 -20.69 -2.97 2.79
N VAL A 182 -20.73 -4.29 3.00
CA VAL A 182 -19.62 -5.20 2.70
C VAL A 182 -19.84 -5.82 1.32
N ASN A 183 -18.82 -5.84 0.48
CA ASN A 183 -18.87 -6.56 -0.78
C ASN A 183 -18.55 -8.03 -0.56
N THR A 184 -19.56 -8.87 -0.67
CA THR A 184 -19.47 -10.32 -0.45
C THR A 184 -18.98 -11.10 -1.67
N GLU A 185 -18.85 -10.47 -2.84
CA GLU A 185 -18.29 -11.11 -4.04
C GLU A 185 -16.76 -11.18 -3.98
N LEU A 186 -16.13 -10.34 -3.13
CA LEU A 186 -14.72 -10.36 -2.88
C LEU A 186 -14.37 -11.24 -1.67
N ILE A 187 -13.07 -11.49 -1.48
CA ILE A 187 -12.58 -12.32 -0.38
C ILE A 187 -13.07 -11.76 0.95
N LEU A 188 -13.73 -12.61 1.72
CA LEU A 188 -14.20 -12.34 3.07
C LEU A 188 -13.81 -13.49 3.98
N MET A 189 -13.07 -13.20 5.05
CA MET A 189 -12.70 -14.19 6.05
C MET A 189 -12.45 -13.53 7.41
N VAL A 190 -12.67 -14.33 8.45
CA VAL A 190 -12.23 -14.03 9.81
C VAL A 190 -11.21 -15.10 10.19
N ARG A 191 -9.95 -14.72 10.28
CA ARG A 191 -8.85 -15.66 10.47
C ARG A 191 -8.08 -15.43 11.76
N GLN A 192 -7.54 -16.50 12.27
CA GLN A 192 -6.60 -16.49 13.38
C GLN A 192 -5.19 -16.33 12.83
N LEU A 193 -4.42 -15.40 13.40
CA LEU A 193 -2.99 -15.24 13.13
C LEU A 193 -2.15 -15.95 14.18
N GLN A 194 -0.84 -15.90 14.02
CA GLN A 194 0.10 -16.48 14.98
C GLN A 194 -0.05 -15.83 16.35
N PRO A 195 -0.10 -16.60 17.45
CA PRO A 195 -0.13 -16.06 18.81
C PRO A 195 1.06 -15.14 19.06
N THR A 196 0.82 -14.08 19.82
CA THR A 196 1.83 -13.09 20.22
C THR A 196 1.84 -12.95 21.75
N PRO A 197 2.88 -12.34 22.35
CA PRO A 197 2.87 -12.00 23.78
C PRO A 197 1.71 -11.07 24.17
N GLN A 198 1.14 -10.35 23.20
CA GLN A 198 -0.03 -9.46 23.38
C GLN A 198 -1.36 -10.17 23.07
N GLY A 199 -1.42 -11.50 23.13
CA GLY A 199 -2.61 -12.28 22.88
C GLY A 199 -2.67 -12.89 21.49
N LEU A 200 -3.84 -13.43 21.14
CA LEU A 200 -4.12 -14.10 19.87
C LEU A 200 -4.82 -13.16 18.91
N PRO A 201 -4.14 -12.72 17.83
CA PRO A 201 -4.77 -11.83 16.86
C PRO A 201 -5.83 -12.57 16.04
N ILE A 202 -7.04 -12.03 16.04
CA ILE A 202 -8.13 -12.42 15.13
C ILE A 202 -8.28 -11.30 14.11
N GLU A 203 -7.98 -11.60 12.86
CA GLU A 203 -8.01 -10.64 11.75
C GLU A 203 -9.31 -10.75 10.97
N LEU A 204 -9.98 -9.62 10.82
CA LEU A 204 -11.08 -9.44 9.89
C LEU A 204 -10.52 -8.96 8.56
N TYR A 205 -10.77 -9.73 7.51
CA TYR A 205 -10.35 -9.43 6.15
C TYR A 205 -11.58 -9.40 5.25
N PHE A 206 -11.94 -8.22 4.77
CA PHE A 206 -13.11 -8.04 3.92
C PHE A 206 -12.98 -6.74 3.10
N PHE A 207 -13.94 -6.50 2.21
CA PHE A 207 -13.95 -5.30 1.36
C PHE A 207 -15.20 -4.47 1.61
N SER A 208 -15.01 -3.18 1.85
CA SER A 208 -16.09 -2.19 1.87
C SER A 208 -16.59 -1.94 0.46
N ALA A 209 -17.89 -1.99 0.24
CA ALA A 209 -18.50 -1.66 -1.04
C ALA A 209 -18.31 -0.17 -1.40
N ASN A 210 -18.38 0.71 -0.40
CA ASN A 210 -18.03 2.11 -0.57
C ASN A 210 -16.52 2.31 -0.36
N LYS A 211 -15.89 2.99 -1.32
CA LYS A 211 -14.44 3.22 -1.36
C LYS A 211 -14.03 4.59 -0.83
N ASP A 212 -14.99 5.50 -0.64
CA ASP A 212 -14.75 6.83 -0.10
C ASP A 212 -14.28 6.76 1.35
N TRP A 213 -13.39 7.66 1.72
CA TRP A 213 -12.68 7.57 2.99
C TRP A 213 -13.60 7.59 4.20
N ILE A 214 -14.49 8.57 4.29
CA ILE A 214 -15.36 8.72 5.46
C ILE A 214 -16.31 7.53 5.65
N PRO A 215 -17.07 7.06 4.64
CA PRO A 215 -17.89 5.85 4.76
C PRO A 215 -17.10 4.58 5.08
N TYR A 216 -15.89 4.46 4.53
CA TYR A 216 -14.99 3.35 4.79
C TYR A 216 -14.54 3.31 6.27
N GLU A 217 -14.14 4.45 6.85
CA GLU A 217 -13.75 4.50 8.26
C GLU A 217 -14.94 4.27 9.19
N ARG A 218 -16.13 4.78 8.85
CA ARG A 218 -17.35 4.51 9.62
C ARG A 218 -17.71 3.03 9.63
N LEU A 219 -17.62 2.37 8.48
CA LEU A 219 -17.88 0.91 8.41
C LEU A 219 -16.88 0.14 9.27
N GLN A 220 -15.60 0.48 9.23
CA GLN A 220 -14.60 -0.16 10.08
C GLN A 220 -14.94 0.03 11.57
N ALA A 221 -15.22 1.26 11.99
CA ALA A 221 -15.56 1.56 13.38
C ALA A 221 -16.78 0.76 13.84
N GLU A 222 -17.87 0.77 13.09
CA GLU A 222 -19.11 0.04 13.43
C GLU A 222 -18.89 -1.48 13.51
N VAL A 223 -18.12 -2.06 12.62
CA VAL A 223 -17.80 -3.49 12.65
C VAL A 223 -16.99 -3.84 13.90
N PHE A 224 -16.02 -3.01 14.26
CA PHE A 224 -15.19 -3.26 15.44
C PHE A 224 -15.90 -2.93 16.75
N ASP A 225 -16.77 -1.93 16.78
CA ASP A 225 -17.65 -1.67 17.94
C ASP A 225 -18.58 -2.85 18.19
N HIS A 226 -19.19 -3.38 17.13
CA HIS A 226 -20.02 -4.58 17.23
C HIS A 226 -19.23 -5.79 17.70
N LEU A 227 -18.05 -6.02 17.13
CA LEU A 227 -17.15 -7.11 17.53
C LEU A 227 -16.83 -7.04 19.03
N LEU A 228 -16.43 -5.87 19.51
CA LEU A 228 -16.10 -5.66 20.92
C LEU A 228 -17.31 -5.88 21.85
N ALA A 229 -18.48 -5.43 21.42
CA ALA A 229 -19.71 -5.58 22.21
C ALA A 229 -20.17 -7.04 22.31
N VAL A 230 -19.93 -7.83 21.27
CA VAL A 230 -20.43 -9.22 21.22
C VAL A 230 -19.45 -10.24 21.82
N LEU A 231 -18.15 -9.93 21.91
CA LEU A 231 -17.13 -10.84 22.44
C LEU A 231 -17.50 -11.53 23.77
N PRO A 232 -18.06 -10.81 24.78
CA PRO A 232 -18.44 -11.41 26.05
C PRO A 232 -19.51 -12.49 25.93
N GLU A 233 -20.39 -12.44 24.92
CA GLU A 233 -21.41 -13.45 24.68
C GLU A 233 -20.81 -14.83 24.36
N PHE A 234 -19.60 -14.84 23.78
CA PHE A 234 -18.81 -16.03 23.51
C PHE A 234 -17.86 -16.39 24.66
N GLY A 235 -17.88 -15.62 25.76
CA GLY A 235 -16.95 -15.81 26.88
C GLY A 235 -15.51 -15.43 26.53
N LEU A 236 -15.32 -14.59 25.53
CA LEU A 236 -14.03 -14.09 25.08
C LEU A 236 -13.76 -12.68 25.63
N ARG A 237 -12.50 -12.34 25.79
CA ARG A 237 -12.05 -10.99 26.15
C ARG A 237 -10.92 -10.52 25.25
N VAL A 238 -10.85 -9.22 25.09
CA VAL A 238 -9.69 -8.58 24.45
C VAL A 238 -8.51 -8.67 25.41
N PHE A 239 -7.34 -8.95 24.86
CA PHE A 239 -6.09 -8.84 25.61
C PHE A 239 -5.80 -7.36 25.89
N GLN A 240 -5.57 -7.04 27.14
CA GLN A 240 -5.14 -5.72 27.61
C GLN A 240 -3.95 -5.91 28.54
N ILE A 241 -2.91 -5.10 28.36
CA ILE A 241 -1.79 -5.07 29.29
C ILE A 241 -2.32 -4.44 30.58
N CYS A 242 -2.60 -5.26 31.59
CA CYS A 242 -2.90 -4.77 32.92
C CYS A 242 -1.58 -4.35 33.57
N LEU A 243 -1.36 -3.07 33.77
CA LEU A 243 -0.37 -2.60 34.73
C LEU A 243 -0.91 -2.94 36.11
N LEU A 244 -0.52 -4.08 36.64
CA LEU A 244 -0.65 -4.34 38.07
C LEU A 244 0.13 -3.24 38.81
N TYR A 245 -0.59 -2.30 39.40
CA TYR A 245 -0.05 -1.47 40.45
C TYR A 245 0.31 -2.45 41.57
N THR A 246 1.56 -2.86 41.63
CA THR A 246 2.05 -3.58 42.79
C THR A 246 1.91 -2.62 43.96
N SER A 247 0.98 -2.92 44.84
CA SER A 247 0.92 -2.34 46.21
C SER A 247 2.34 -2.30 46.75
N PRO A 248 2.80 -1.18 47.38
CA PRO A 248 4.13 -1.12 47.96
C PRO A 248 4.34 -2.33 48.84
N SER A 249 5.48 -2.97 48.68
CA SER A 249 5.85 -4.14 49.50
C SER A 249 5.78 -3.78 50.97
N PRO A 250 5.26 -4.66 51.87
CA PRO A 250 5.28 -4.43 53.32
C PRO A 250 6.69 -4.26 53.91
N ARG A 251 7.74 -4.31 53.11
CA ARG A 251 9.13 -4.10 53.51
C ARG A 251 9.61 -2.65 53.36
N ASP A 252 8.76 -1.76 52.84
CA ASP A 252 9.11 -0.35 52.64
C ASP A 252 8.46 0.56 53.70
N THR A 253 8.06 -0.01 54.86
CA THR A 253 7.64 0.69 56.09
C THR A 253 8.57 0.42 57.23
#